data_d9109d4f4bb694653b77aed6da0cec9f
#
_entry.id   d9109d4f4bb694653b77aed6da0cec9f
#
_cell.length_a   1.000
_cell.length_b   1.000
_cell.length_c   1.000
_cell.angle_alpha   90.00
_cell.angle_beta   90.00
_cell.angle_gamma   90.00
#
_symmetry.space_group_name_H-M   'P 1'
#
loop_
_entity.id
_entity.type
_entity.pdbx_description
1 polymer ?
#
loop_
_entity_poly.entity_id
_entity_poly.type
_entity_poly.pdbx_seq_one_letter_code
_entity_poly.pdbx_strand_id
1 'polypeptide(L)'
;MSITYEQIQKANESIKTTSVQGKDYAEVNQRIKAFRQVYPTGSIFTEMLSNENGVCVFKATCGYNDEHGLVVLGTGTAYEKEGSSYINKTSYIENCETSAVGRALGMCGFGIDTSVASFEEVQNAINNQDEPKATPKQIEVLKKTYTGDNLTKLLEANSITAIEELPMSKASEIIGKLKKKAEGK
;
A
#
# COMPACT_ATOMS: atom_id res chain seq x y z
N MET A 1 16.38 -27.03 18.93
CA MET A 1 17.00 -25.83 19.57
C MET A 1 15.88 -24.84 19.80
N SER A 2 15.62 -24.42 21.03
CA SER A 2 14.54 -23.47 21.34
C SER A 2 15.04 -22.07 20.97
N ILE A 3 14.33 -21.39 20.09
CA ILE A 3 14.59 -19.98 19.74
C ILE A 3 14.14 -19.11 20.90
N THR A 4 14.97 -18.13 21.29
CA THR A 4 14.66 -17.18 22.37
C THR A 4 14.19 -15.85 21.79
N TYR A 5 13.46 -15.07 22.62
CA TYR A 5 13.04 -13.72 22.27
C TYR A 5 14.23 -12.79 21.96
N GLU A 6 15.35 -12.95 22.69
CA GLU A 6 16.58 -12.18 22.46
C GLU A 6 17.17 -12.41 21.06
N GLN A 7 17.07 -13.63 20.53
CA GLN A 7 17.52 -13.90 19.14
C GLN A 7 16.66 -13.16 18.11
N ILE A 8 15.35 -13.07 18.35
CA ILE A 8 14.44 -12.30 17.47
C ILE A 8 14.75 -10.80 17.58
N GLN A 9 14.95 -10.27 18.81
CA GLN A 9 15.33 -8.88 19.02
C GLN A 9 16.63 -8.54 18.28
N LYS A 10 17.67 -9.37 18.44
CA LYS A 10 18.95 -9.16 17.74
C LYS A 10 18.81 -9.18 16.23
N ALA A 11 17.93 -10.02 15.67
CA ALA A 11 17.64 -10.01 14.24
C ALA A 11 16.91 -8.72 13.82
N ASN A 12 16.00 -8.21 14.67
CA ASN A 12 15.28 -6.95 14.42
C ASN A 12 16.21 -5.73 14.41
N GLU A 13 17.27 -5.71 15.23
CA GLU A 13 18.29 -4.63 15.19
C GLU A 13 18.96 -4.47 13.82
N SER A 14 18.97 -5.52 13.00
CA SER A 14 19.53 -5.50 11.64
C SER A 14 18.56 -4.96 10.57
N ILE A 15 17.28 -4.76 10.92
CA ILE A 15 16.25 -4.30 10.00
C ILE A 15 16.47 -2.82 9.69
N LYS A 16 16.56 -2.51 8.40
CA LYS A 16 16.54 -1.12 7.91
C LYS A 16 15.09 -0.70 7.67
N THR A 17 14.76 0.49 8.12
CA THR A 17 13.44 1.07 7.95
C THR A 17 13.45 2.16 6.89
N THR A 18 12.29 2.39 6.29
CA THR A 18 12.03 3.48 5.35
C THR A 18 10.92 4.37 5.90
N SER A 19 11.14 5.68 5.88
CA SER A 19 10.18 6.63 6.45
C SER A 19 9.05 6.94 5.47
N VAL A 20 7.80 6.82 5.95
CA VAL A 20 6.58 7.21 5.23
C VAL A 20 5.79 8.16 6.12
N GLN A 21 5.57 9.38 5.65
CA GLN A 21 4.82 10.42 6.38
C GLN A 21 5.32 10.62 7.84
N GLY A 22 6.64 10.53 8.04
CA GLY A 22 7.27 10.74 9.35
C GLY A 22 7.20 9.54 10.31
N LYS A 23 6.77 8.37 9.83
CA LYS A 23 6.83 7.10 10.56
C LYS A 23 7.72 6.11 9.83
N ASP A 24 8.48 5.34 10.57
CA ASP A 24 9.39 4.33 10.03
C ASP A 24 8.67 2.99 9.84
N TYR A 25 8.90 2.35 8.69
CA TYR A 25 8.34 1.05 8.35
C TYR A 25 9.41 0.10 7.84
N ALA A 26 9.33 -1.17 8.25
CA ALA A 26 10.18 -2.23 7.75
C ALA A 26 9.65 -2.73 6.40
N GLU A 27 10.50 -2.76 5.38
CA GLU A 27 10.21 -3.40 4.10
C GLU A 27 10.14 -4.92 4.26
N VAL A 28 9.36 -5.60 3.42
CA VAL A 28 9.15 -7.05 3.50
C VAL A 28 10.46 -7.81 3.31
N ASN A 29 11.34 -7.37 2.41
CA ASN A 29 12.66 -7.97 2.20
C ASN A 29 13.52 -7.94 3.47
N GLN A 30 13.43 -6.87 4.30
CA GLN A 30 14.14 -6.76 5.56
C GLN A 30 13.58 -7.73 6.61
N ARG A 31 12.25 -7.90 6.65
CA ARG A 31 11.58 -8.89 7.51
C ARG A 31 11.98 -10.32 7.14
N ILE A 32 12.03 -10.65 5.84
CA ILE A 32 12.49 -11.94 5.35
C ILE A 32 13.93 -12.19 5.78
N LYS A 33 14.81 -11.19 5.63
CA LYS A 33 16.21 -11.28 6.04
C LYS A 33 16.36 -11.54 7.53
N ALA A 34 15.65 -10.84 8.37
CA ALA A 34 15.65 -11.03 9.82
C ALA A 34 15.13 -12.42 10.22
N PHE A 35 14.02 -12.87 9.59
CA PHE A 35 13.50 -14.21 9.78
C PHE A 35 14.54 -15.28 9.44
N ARG A 36 15.26 -15.16 8.33
CA ARG A 36 16.31 -16.11 7.91
C ARG A 36 17.54 -16.12 8.82
N GLN A 37 17.80 -15.06 9.58
CA GLN A 37 18.87 -15.05 10.58
C GLN A 37 18.53 -15.96 11.78
N VAL A 38 17.26 -16.01 12.17
CA VAL A 38 16.75 -16.82 13.30
C VAL A 38 16.37 -18.24 12.85
N TYR A 39 15.73 -18.34 11.69
CA TYR A 39 15.25 -19.59 11.08
C TYR A 39 15.83 -19.76 9.67
N PRO A 40 17.12 -20.16 9.53
CA PRO A 40 17.76 -20.30 8.21
C PRO A 40 17.02 -21.25 7.26
N THR A 41 16.48 -22.34 7.82
CA THR A 41 15.68 -23.35 7.12
C THR A 41 14.18 -23.20 7.32
N GLY A 42 13.75 -22.07 7.90
CA GLY A 42 12.34 -21.77 8.14
C GLY A 42 11.55 -21.72 6.82
N SER A 43 10.27 -21.94 6.92
CA SER A 43 9.35 -22.00 5.79
C SER A 43 8.51 -20.73 5.70
N ILE A 44 8.32 -20.23 4.48
CA ILE A 44 7.38 -19.18 4.13
C ILE A 44 6.56 -19.72 2.98
N PHE A 45 5.27 -19.94 3.20
CA PHE A 45 4.32 -20.42 2.20
C PHE A 45 3.31 -19.35 1.88
N THR A 46 2.94 -19.25 0.62
CA THR A 46 1.87 -18.37 0.15
C THR A 46 0.80 -19.19 -0.54
N GLU A 47 -0.43 -18.77 -0.40
CA GLU A 47 -1.60 -19.38 -1.02
C GLU A 47 -2.51 -18.28 -1.54
N MET A 48 -2.85 -18.32 -2.82
CA MET A 48 -3.87 -17.47 -3.40
C MET A 48 -5.23 -18.04 -3.01
N LEU A 49 -5.98 -17.34 -2.15
CA LEU A 49 -7.32 -17.77 -1.71
C LEU A 49 -8.38 -17.47 -2.76
N SER A 50 -8.25 -16.35 -3.47
CA SER A 50 -9.15 -15.97 -4.57
C SER A 50 -8.49 -14.97 -5.50
N ASN A 51 -8.96 -14.93 -6.75
CA ASN A 51 -8.68 -13.87 -7.71
C ASN A 51 -9.91 -13.70 -8.60
N GLU A 52 -10.81 -12.80 -8.21
CA GLU A 52 -12.11 -12.61 -8.86
C GLU A 52 -12.37 -11.12 -9.05
N ASN A 53 -12.92 -10.76 -10.22
CA ASN A 53 -13.30 -9.38 -10.55
C ASN A 53 -12.16 -8.36 -10.37
N GLY A 54 -10.91 -8.79 -10.65
CA GLY A 54 -9.73 -7.94 -10.48
C GLY A 54 -9.35 -7.72 -9.00
N VAL A 55 -9.83 -8.54 -8.08
CA VAL A 55 -9.43 -8.54 -6.67
C VAL A 55 -8.80 -9.88 -6.33
N CYS A 56 -7.53 -9.86 -5.89
CA CYS A 56 -6.86 -11.06 -5.39
C CYS A 56 -6.73 -11.02 -3.86
N VAL A 57 -6.75 -12.20 -3.26
CA VAL A 57 -6.55 -12.41 -1.83
C VAL A 57 -5.49 -13.47 -1.64
N PHE A 58 -4.45 -13.13 -0.89
CA PHE A 58 -3.40 -14.06 -0.50
C PHE A 58 -3.37 -14.30 1.00
N LYS A 59 -2.98 -15.51 1.38
CA LYS A 59 -2.58 -15.89 2.72
C LYS A 59 -1.12 -16.32 2.70
N ALA A 60 -0.34 -15.81 3.63
CA ALA A 60 1.01 -16.30 3.90
C ALA A 60 1.05 -17.01 5.26
N THR A 61 1.89 -18.04 5.36
CA THR A 61 2.16 -18.81 6.58
C THR A 61 3.66 -18.92 6.75
N CYS A 62 4.17 -18.50 7.91
CA CYS A 62 5.58 -18.58 8.27
C CYS A 62 5.77 -19.57 9.42
N GLY A 63 6.82 -20.36 9.36
CA GLY A 63 7.10 -21.38 10.37
C GLY A 63 8.44 -22.07 10.20
N TYR A 64 8.62 -23.16 10.89
CA TYR A 64 9.76 -24.06 10.74
C TYR A 64 9.30 -25.52 10.84
N ASN A 65 10.11 -26.45 10.35
CA ASN A 65 9.82 -27.88 10.47
C ASN A 65 10.58 -28.45 11.67
N ASP A 66 9.88 -29.24 12.47
CA ASP A 66 10.45 -30.10 13.49
C ASP A 66 10.19 -31.60 13.17
N GLU A 67 10.40 -32.50 14.12
CA GLU A 67 10.17 -33.93 13.96
C GLU A 67 8.71 -34.33 13.78
N HIS A 68 7.78 -33.43 14.11
CA HIS A 68 6.33 -33.62 13.98
C HIS A 68 5.74 -32.89 12.76
N GLY A 69 6.55 -32.12 12.02
CA GLY A 69 6.15 -31.40 10.82
C GLY A 69 6.25 -29.87 10.95
N LEU A 70 5.37 -29.16 10.24
CA LEU A 70 5.40 -27.71 10.21
C LEU A 70 4.82 -27.08 11.51
N VAL A 71 5.68 -26.39 12.23
CA VAL A 71 5.27 -25.50 13.35
C VAL A 71 5.00 -24.11 12.79
N VAL A 72 3.74 -23.69 12.81
CA VAL A 72 3.31 -22.37 12.35
C VAL A 72 3.63 -21.32 13.42
N LEU A 73 4.40 -20.30 13.04
CA LEU A 73 4.74 -19.15 13.90
C LEU A 73 3.82 -17.96 13.70
N GLY A 74 3.35 -17.75 12.47
CA GLY A 74 2.47 -16.65 12.14
C GLY A 74 1.83 -16.77 10.78
N THR A 75 0.70 -16.11 10.61
CA THR A 75 -0.02 -16.01 9.34
C THR A 75 -0.37 -14.57 9.04
N GLY A 76 -0.50 -14.22 7.77
CA GLY A 76 -0.94 -12.92 7.30
C GLY A 76 -1.84 -13.07 6.08
N THR A 77 -2.87 -12.25 5.99
CA THR A 77 -3.75 -12.19 4.82
C THR A 77 -3.74 -10.77 4.28
N ALA A 78 -3.65 -10.64 2.97
CA ALA A 78 -3.75 -9.38 2.26
C ALA A 78 -4.72 -9.49 1.08
N TYR A 79 -5.22 -8.37 0.60
CA TYR A 79 -5.94 -8.26 -0.66
C TYR A 79 -5.44 -7.06 -1.45
N GLU A 80 -5.47 -7.17 -2.76
CA GLU A 80 -5.17 -6.06 -3.68
C GLU A 80 -6.17 -6.06 -4.83
N LYS A 81 -6.43 -4.86 -5.36
CA LYS A 81 -7.32 -4.66 -6.49
C LYS A 81 -6.52 -4.18 -7.70
N GLU A 82 -6.74 -4.84 -8.86
CA GLU A 82 -6.17 -4.43 -10.14
C GLU A 82 -6.50 -2.96 -10.44
N GLY A 83 -5.48 -2.20 -10.86
CA GLY A 83 -5.62 -0.80 -11.23
C GLY A 83 -5.80 0.18 -10.07
N SER A 84 -5.87 -0.26 -8.80
CA SER A 84 -6.06 0.61 -7.63
C SER A 84 -4.86 1.54 -7.36
N SER A 85 -3.66 1.15 -7.80
CA SER A 85 -2.44 1.96 -7.69
C SER A 85 -1.58 1.79 -8.96
N TYR A 86 -0.50 2.58 -9.08
CA TYR A 86 0.43 2.44 -10.21
C TYR A 86 1.02 1.02 -10.30
N ILE A 87 1.43 0.44 -9.17
CA ILE A 87 1.95 -0.94 -9.10
C ILE A 87 0.84 -1.94 -9.44
N ASN A 88 -0.36 -1.74 -8.93
CA ASN A 88 -1.48 -2.65 -9.11
C ASN A 88 -2.08 -2.64 -10.54
N LYS A 89 -1.63 -1.74 -11.42
CA LYS A 89 -1.99 -1.80 -12.85
C LYS A 89 -1.41 -3.03 -13.56
N THR A 90 -0.25 -3.52 -13.12
CA THR A 90 0.48 -4.60 -13.80
C THR A 90 0.90 -5.73 -12.86
N SER A 91 0.92 -5.51 -11.56
CA SER A 91 1.54 -6.41 -10.57
C SER A 91 0.74 -6.53 -9.27
N TYR A 92 -0.62 -6.46 -9.35
CA TYR A 92 -1.46 -6.53 -8.15
C TYR A 92 -1.40 -7.89 -7.45
N ILE A 93 -1.15 -8.97 -8.21
CA ILE A 93 -1.01 -10.34 -7.66
C ILE A 93 0.26 -10.44 -6.83
N GLU A 94 1.41 -10.08 -7.40
CA GLU A 94 2.71 -10.14 -6.74
C GLU A 94 2.78 -9.18 -5.54
N ASN A 95 2.13 -8.02 -5.66
CA ASN A 95 2.04 -7.05 -4.59
C ASN A 95 1.19 -7.58 -3.42
N CYS A 96 0.07 -8.24 -3.71
CA CYS A 96 -0.79 -8.89 -2.73
C CYS A 96 -0.05 -10.00 -1.97
N GLU A 97 0.67 -10.87 -2.70
CA GLU A 97 1.50 -11.92 -2.11
C GLU A 97 2.56 -11.35 -1.18
N THR A 98 3.28 -10.31 -1.62
CA THR A 98 4.31 -9.62 -0.82
C THR A 98 3.70 -9.04 0.46
N SER A 99 2.56 -8.38 0.38
CA SER A 99 1.84 -7.83 1.53
C SER A 99 1.45 -8.93 2.54
N ALA A 100 0.93 -10.06 2.06
CA ALA A 100 0.60 -11.20 2.93
C ALA A 100 1.83 -11.74 3.68
N VAL A 101 2.99 -11.88 2.98
CA VAL A 101 4.26 -12.29 3.59
C VAL A 101 4.72 -11.29 4.64
N GLY A 102 4.67 -10.00 4.35
CA GLY A 102 5.04 -8.94 5.28
C GLY A 102 4.25 -9.00 6.59
N ARG A 103 2.93 -9.22 6.51
CA ARG A 103 2.06 -9.40 7.67
C ARG A 103 2.36 -10.67 8.45
N ALA A 104 2.54 -11.81 7.77
CA ALA A 104 2.89 -13.08 8.42
C ALA A 104 4.19 -12.96 9.22
N LEU A 105 5.23 -12.34 8.66
CA LEU A 105 6.50 -12.12 9.34
C LEU A 105 6.38 -11.13 10.50
N GLY A 106 5.56 -10.08 10.37
CA GLY A 106 5.23 -9.18 11.47
C GLY A 106 4.59 -9.94 12.64
N MET A 107 3.64 -10.86 12.37
CA MET A 107 3.03 -11.71 13.40
C MET A 107 4.02 -12.70 14.04
N CYS A 108 5.10 -13.05 13.34
CA CYS A 108 6.23 -13.83 13.90
C CYS A 108 7.18 -12.97 14.78
N GLY A 109 6.98 -11.68 14.87
CA GLY A 109 7.82 -10.77 15.66
C GLY A 109 8.94 -10.07 14.88
N PHE A 110 8.98 -10.16 13.53
CA PHE A 110 10.00 -9.53 12.71
C PHE A 110 9.56 -8.17 12.21
N GLY A 111 10.26 -7.09 12.65
CA GLY A 111 10.00 -5.71 12.26
C GLY A 111 8.69 -5.15 12.82
N ILE A 112 8.30 -5.57 14.03
CA ILE A 112 7.07 -5.11 14.70
C ILE A 112 7.25 -3.84 15.53
N ASP A 113 8.48 -3.41 15.79
CA ASP A 113 8.76 -2.25 16.62
C ASP A 113 8.19 -0.95 16.04
N THR A 114 7.93 -0.93 14.74
CA THR A 114 7.32 0.19 14.02
C THR A 114 5.84 -0.05 13.73
N SER A 115 5.51 -1.21 13.17
CA SER A 115 4.15 -1.56 12.75
C SER A 115 4.05 -3.03 12.35
N VAL A 116 2.89 -3.66 12.53
CA VAL A 116 2.56 -4.95 11.89
C VAL A 116 2.47 -4.80 10.37
N ALA A 117 1.90 -3.69 9.89
CA ALA A 117 1.88 -3.37 8.47
C ALA A 117 3.30 -3.12 7.97
N SER A 118 3.65 -3.63 6.78
CA SER A 118 4.92 -3.35 6.12
C SER A 118 4.94 -1.98 5.45
N PHE A 119 6.12 -1.54 5.02
CA PHE A 119 6.26 -0.34 4.20
C PHE A 119 5.36 -0.39 2.96
N GLU A 120 5.36 -1.54 2.28
CA GLU A 120 4.61 -1.76 1.05
C GLU A 120 3.09 -1.65 1.28
N GLU A 121 2.59 -2.24 2.37
CA GLU A 121 1.16 -2.15 2.73
C GLU A 121 0.73 -0.71 3.02
N VAL A 122 1.53 0.03 3.77
CA VAL A 122 1.22 1.43 4.11
C VAL A 122 1.29 2.31 2.86
N GLN A 123 2.30 2.11 2.01
CA GLN A 123 2.43 2.84 0.76
C GLN A 123 1.24 2.54 -0.18
N ASN A 124 0.81 1.27 -0.26
CA ASN A 124 -0.36 0.88 -1.03
C ASN A 124 -1.64 1.49 -0.45
N ALA A 125 -1.81 1.46 0.88
CA ALA A 125 -2.97 2.08 1.52
C ALA A 125 -3.04 3.59 1.25
N ILE A 126 -1.91 4.29 1.24
CA ILE A 126 -1.83 5.71 0.88
C ILE A 126 -2.19 5.93 -0.59
N ASN A 127 -1.63 5.10 -1.48
CA ASN A 127 -1.86 5.21 -2.93
C ASN A 127 -3.30 4.83 -3.32
N ASN A 128 -3.95 3.96 -2.53
CA ASN A 128 -5.33 3.48 -2.75
C ASN A 128 -6.37 4.32 -2.01
N GLN A 129 -5.97 5.31 -1.21
CA GLN A 129 -6.92 6.27 -0.66
C GLN A 129 -7.56 7.01 -1.83
N ASP A 130 -8.88 6.86 -1.99
CA ASP A 130 -9.64 7.69 -2.88
C ASP A 130 -9.39 9.15 -2.47
N GLU A 131 -8.72 9.89 -3.34
CA GLU A 131 -8.49 11.31 -3.09
C GLU A 131 -9.85 11.99 -2.92
N PRO A 132 -10.07 12.79 -1.87
CA PRO A 132 -11.35 13.45 -1.67
C PRO A 132 -11.76 14.20 -2.93
N LYS A 133 -13.00 14.01 -3.37
CA LYS A 133 -13.54 14.75 -4.53
C LYS A 133 -13.60 16.24 -4.23
N ALA A 134 -13.59 17.04 -5.27
CA ALA A 134 -13.70 18.49 -5.17
C ALA A 134 -14.89 18.90 -4.29
N THR A 135 -14.67 19.86 -3.42
CA THR A 135 -15.71 20.39 -2.54
C THR A 135 -16.80 21.10 -3.33
N PRO A 136 -18.04 21.21 -2.81
CA PRO A 136 -19.11 21.94 -3.48
C PRO A 136 -18.72 23.38 -3.89
N LYS A 137 -17.92 24.07 -3.07
CA LYS A 137 -17.40 25.41 -3.39
C LYS A 137 -16.42 25.38 -4.57
N GLN A 138 -15.54 24.42 -4.63
CA GLN A 138 -14.61 24.24 -5.75
C GLN A 138 -15.36 23.91 -7.05
N ILE A 139 -16.34 23.01 -6.98
CA ILE A 139 -17.19 22.63 -8.10
C ILE A 139 -17.93 23.87 -8.64
N GLU A 140 -18.51 24.68 -7.77
CA GLU A 140 -19.20 25.93 -8.16
C GLU A 140 -18.28 26.90 -8.92
N VAL A 141 -17.06 27.11 -8.42
CA VAL A 141 -16.06 27.98 -9.07
C VAL A 141 -15.69 27.44 -10.45
N LEU A 142 -15.45 26.13 -10.54
CA LEU A 142 -15.07 25.48 -11.80
C LEU A 142 -16.21 25.53 -12.83
N LYS A 143 -17.45 25.25 -12.43
CA LYS A 143 -18.65 25.33 -13.32
C LYS A 143 -18.92 26.73 -13.84
N LYS A 144 -18.64 27.77 -13.05
CA LYS A 144 -18.73 29.17 -13.50
C LYS A 144 -17.66 29.53 -14.52
N THR A 145 -16.49 28.90 -14.46
CA THR A 145 -15.34 29.28 -15.30
C THR A 145 -15.22 28.41 -16.55
N TYR A 146 -15.54 27.11 -16.44
CA TYR A 146 -15.44 26.17 -17.53
C TYR A 146 -16.83 25.83 -18.07
N THR A 147 -17.11 26.27 -19.29
CA THR A 147 -18.38 26.04 -20.02
C THR A 147 -18.10 25.62 -21.46
N GLY A 148 -19.05 24.94 -22.10
CA GLY A 148 -18.92 24.49 -23.50
C GLY A 148 -17.66 23.69 -23.76
N ASP A 149 -16.95 24.00 -24.85
CA ASP A 149 -15.74 23.26 -25.28
C ASP A 149 -14.62 23.28 -24.25
N ASN A 150 -14.51 24.33 -23.43
CA ASN A 150 -13.50 24.38 -22.36
C ASN A 150 -13.81 23.40 -21.23
N LEU A 151 -15.08 23.14 -20.95
CA LEU A 151 -15.49 22.10 -20.01
C LEU A 151 -15.16 20.72 -20.56
N THR A 152 -15.49 20.45 -21.81
CA THR A 152 -15.17 19.16 -22.46
C THR A 152 -13.67 18.86 -22.42
N LYS A 153 -12.83 19.84 -22.77
CA LYS A 153 -11.36 19.70 -22.68
C LYS A 153 -10.86 19.46 -21.25
N LEU A 154 -11.48 20.09 -20.25
CA LEU A 154 -11.13 19.87 -18.85
C LEU A 154 -11.45 18.43 -18.41
N LEU A 155 -12.62 17.92 -18.79
CA LEU A 155 -13.05 16.57 -18.46
C LEU A 155 -12.16 15.51 -19.15
N GLU A 156 -11.89 15.66 -20.43
CA GLU A 156 -11.00 14.79 -21.20
C GLU A 156 -9.58 14.77 -20.64
N ALA A 157 -9.01 15.95 -20.33
CA ALA A 157 -7.66 16.08 -19.77
C ALA A 157 -7.49 15.41 -18.40
N ASN A 158 -8.57 15.18 -17.67
CA ASN A 158 -8.57 14.52 -16.37
C ASN A 158 -9.20 13.12 -16.41
N SER A 159 -9.60 12.61 -17.59
CA SER A 159 -10.23 11.30 -17.78
C SER A 159 -11.45 11.09 -16.87
N ILE A 160 -12.29 12.13 -16.73
CA ILE A 160 -13.51 12.13 -15.93
C ILE A 160 -14.72 12.50 -16.81
N THR A 161 -15.93 12.15 -16.36
CA THR A 161 -17.17 12.41 -17.10
C THR A 161 -17.92 13.63 -16.53
N ALA A 162 -17.63 14.02 -15.30
CA ALA A 162 -18.26 15.17 -14.63
C ALA A 162 -17.26 15.89 -13.71
N ILE A 163 -17.43 17.21 -13.52
CA ILE A 163 -16.58 18.03 -12.63
C ILE A 163 -16.61 17.50 -11.19
N GLU A 164 -17.71 16.91 -10.75
CA GLU A 164 -17.89 16.30 -9.44
C GLU A 164 -16.96 15.12 -9.16
N GLU A 165 -16.39 14.54 -10.21
CA GLU A 165 -15.42 13.44 -10.11
C GLU A 165 -14.00 13.93 -9.91
N LEU A 166 -13.76 15.24 -10.08
CA LEU A 166 -12.42 15.82 -10.01
C LEU A 166 -11.86 15.71 -8.58
N PRO A 167 -10.61 15.22 -8.42
CA PRO A 167 -9.94 15.21 -7.13
C PRO A 167 -9.80 16.62 -6.52
N MET A 168 -9.89 16.72 -5.20
CA MET A 168 -9.84 18.01 -4.49
C MET A 168 -8.51 18.74 -4.71
N SER A 169 -7.39 18.02 -4.76
CA SER A 169 -6.06 18.58 -5.04
C SER A 169 -6.02 19.17 -6.44
N LYS A 170 -6.55 18.45 -7.42
CA LYS A 170 -6.60 18.88 -8.82
C LYS A 170 -7.50 20.09 -9.00
N ALA A 171 -8.65 20.09 -8.34
CA ALA A 171 -9.53 21.26 -8.30
C ALA A 171 -8.83 22.48 -7.71
N SER A 172 -8.08 22.32 -6.61
CA SER A 172 -7.27 23.38 -5.99
C SER A 172 -6.19 23.92 -6.92
N GLU A 173 -5.47 23.04 -7.62
CA GLU A 173 -4.44 23.42 -8.62
C GLU A 173 -5.03 24.27 -9.74
N ILE A 174 -6.15 23.83 -10.31
CA ILE A 174 -6.82 24.52 -11.41
C ILE A 174 -7.32 25.89 -10.96
N ILE A 175 -7.98 25.97 -9.80
CA ILE A 175 -8.47 27.24 -9.22
C ILE A 175 -7.30 28.18 -8.90
N GLY A 176 -6.17 27.65 -8.40
CA GLY A 176 -4.96 28.44 -8.15
C GLY A 176 -4.39 29.06 -9.43
N LYS A 177 -4.37 28.30 -10.53
CA LYS A 177 -3.95 28.82 -11.85
C LYS A 177 -4.89 29.92 -12.37
N LEU A 178 -6.21 29.76 -12.17
CA LEU A 178 -7.20 30.77 -12.54
C LEU A 178 -7.00 32.08 -11.78
N LYS A 179 -6.75 32.02 -10.46
CA LYS A 179 -6.47 33.20 -9.64
C LYS A 179 -5.23 33.96 -10.10
N LYS A 180 -4.11 33.22 -10.30
CA LYS A 180 -2.87 33.84 -10.81
C LYS A 180 -3.05 34.51 -12.16
N LYS A 181 -3.87 33.91 -13.05
CA LYS A 181 -4.18 34.52 -14.36
C LYS A 181 -5.06 35.77 -14.26
N ALA A 182 -5.90 35.86 -13.22
CA ALA A 182 -6.73 37.01 -12.95
C ALA A 182 -5.94 38.17 -12.31
N GLU A 183 -4.95 37.83 -11.45
CA GLU A 183 -4.09 38.82 -10.77
C GLU A 183 -2.95 39.35 -11.66
N GLY A 184 -2.58 38.63 -12.73
CA GLY A 184 -1.51 39.00 -13.67
C GLY A 184 -2.02 39.86 -14.87
N LYS A 185 -3.25 40.34 -14.82
CA LYS A 185 -3.82 41.36 -15.68
C LYS A 185 -3.96 42.69 -14.92
#